data_3d11f98a43280d9e118319e2df0dc2a4
#
_entry.id   3d11f98a43280d9e118319e2df0dc2a4
#
_cell.length_a   1.000
_cell.length_b   1.000
_cell.length_c   1.000
_cell.angle_alpha   90.00
_cell.angle_beta   90.00
_cell.angle_gamma   90.00
#
_symmetry.space_group_name_H-M   'P 1'
#
loop_
_entity.id
_entity.type
_entity.pdbx_description
1 polymer ?
#
loop_
_entity_poly.entity_id
_entity_poly.type
_entity_poly.pdbx_seq_one_letter_code
_entity_poly.pdbx_strand_id
1 'polypeptide(L)'
;MKYLIFDFDGVLGDTNASRIEVIQNMEGKSREEAILSGDQYFTKSTHTRDLNVSEESLSVMKDWTTKFGNLLHQNGFNLFDDFIKELKKIKDVKMAVVSSGSIIYIKPKLEKCGLEFSHMLTFEDHHSKEEKVEQICKDWNIPVKNAYFFTDTISDVKELGSIMDKNRIYGCAWGYQGAERLSEVLDENHILYTFSDIHKISWILK
;
A
#
# COMPACT_ATOMS: atom_id res chain seq x y z
N MET A 1 9.14 8.04 -19.53
CA MET A 1 8.14 8.23 -18.45
C MET A 1 8.20 7.01 -17.53
N LYS A 2 8.13 7.19 -16.23
CA LYS A 2 8.14 6.17 -15.18
C LYS A 2 6.74 6.01 -14.62
N TYR A 3 6.37 4.81 -14.21
CA TYR A 3 5.03 4.48 -13.73
C TYR A 3 5.14 3.86 -12.34
N LEU A 4 4.75 4.61 -11.33
CA LEU A 4 4.91 4.24 -9.93
C LEU A 4 3.55 4.07 -9.28
N ILE A 5 3.34 2.94 -8.65
CA ILE A 5 2.14 2.62 -7.89
C ILE A 5 2.56 2.39 -6.44
N PHE A 6 1.95 3.07 -5.52
CA PHE A 6 2.25 3.01 -4.10
C PHE A 6 1.11 2.38 -3.32
N ASP A 7 1.42 1.49 -2.39
CA ASP A 7 0.52 1.29 -1.26
C ASP A 7 0.44 2.60 -0.45
N PHE A 8 -0.59 2.72 0.37
CA PHE A 8 -0.77 3.91 1.20
C PHE A 8 -0.27 3.69 2.63
N ASP A 9 -0.84 2.71 3.33
CA ASP A 9 -0.54 2.44 4.73
C ASP A 9 0.88 1.90 4.88
N GLY A 10 1.69 2.51 5.73
CA GLY A 10 3.10 2.14 5.94
C GLY A 10 4.05 2.54 4.79
N VAL A 11 3.54 3.06 3.67
CA VAL A 11 4.37 3.51 2.53
C VAL A 11 4.34 5.03 2.38
N LEU A 12 3.17 5.62 2.19
CA LEU A 12 2.96 7.08 2.12
C LEU A 12 2.45 7.63 3.45
N GLY A 13 1.60 6.88 4.15
CA GLY A 13 1.00 7.22 5.43
C GLY A 13 1.62 6.45 6.60
N ASP A 14 2.03 7.17 7.65
CA ASP A 14 2.46 6.60 8.94
C ASP A 14 1.22 6.26 9.78
N THR A 15 0.53 5.20 9.39
CA THR A 15 -0.75 4.81 9.98
C THR A 15 -0.64 3.77 11.08
N ASN A 16 0.54 3.18 11.31
CA ASN A 16 0.68 1.99 12.15
C ASN A 16 0.21 2.20 13.60
N ALA A 17 0.63 3.29 14.25
CA ALA A 17 0.23 3.57 15.62
C ALA A 17 -1.29 3.75 15.74
N SER A 18 -1.87 4.61 14.87
CA SER A 18 -3.32 4.86 14.83
C SER A 18 -4.12 3.60 14.47
N ARG A 19 -3.60 2.75 13.58
CA ARG A 19 -4.21 1.46 13.24
C ARG A 19 -4.33 0.55 14.46
N ILE A 20 -3.28 0.43 15.25
CA ILE A 20 -3.28 -0.39 16.48
C ILE A 20 -4.36 0.12 17.44
N GLU A 21 -4.41 1.42 17.70
CA GLU A 21 -5.42 2.04 18.58
C GLU A 21 -6.85 1.81 18.07
N VAL A 22 -7.07 1.96 16.77
CA VAL A 22 -8.39 1.71 16.16
C VAL A 22 -8.81 0.26 16.35
N ILE A 23 -7.92 -0.72 16.10
CA ILE A 23 -8.23 -2.14 16.30
C ILE A 23 -8.53 -2.46 17.77
N GLN A 24 -7.75 -1.90 18.71
CA GLN A 24 -8.04 -2.03 20.14
C GLN A 24 -9.46 -1.56 20.47
N ASN A 25 -9.84 -0.38 19.96
CA ASN A 25 -11.15 0.22 20.22
C ASN A 25 -12.30 -0.53 19.52
N MET A 26 -12.08 -1.03 18.30
CA MET A 26 -13.12 -1.73 17.52
C MET A 26 -13.40 -3.14 18.03
N GLU A 27 -12.35 -3.85 18.44
CA GLU A 27 -12.38 -5.29 18.67
C GLU A 27 -12.16 -5.65 20.14
N GLY A 28 -11.92 -4.66 21.01
CA GLY A 28 -11.65 -4.87 22.43
C GLY A 28 -10.35 -5.61 22.72
N LYS A 29 -9.38 -5.57 21.79
CA LYS A 29 -8.08 -6.26 21.87
C LYS A 29 -7.10 -5.50 22.74
N SER A 30 -6.19 -6.23 23.39
CA SER A 30 -4.97 -5.63 23.92
C SER A 30 -4.07 -5.09 22.81
N ARG A 31 -3.07 -4.29 23.14
CA ARG A 31 -2.11 -3.77 22.17
C ARG A 31 -1.35 -4.90 21.47
N GLU A 32 -0.92 -5.90 22.25
CA GLU A 32 -0.20 -7.07 21.76
C GLU A 32 -1.05 -7.90 20.80
N GLU A 33 -2.32 -8.12 21.14
CA GLU A 33 -3.26 -8.84 20.25
C GLU A 33 -3.54 -8.05 18.97
N ALA A 34 -3.65 -6.73 19.02
CA ALA A 34 -3.82 -5.88 17.85
C ALA A 34 -2.59 -5.92 16.92
N ILE A 35 -1.37 -5.93 17.47
CA ILE A 35 -0.13 -6.08 16.72
C ILE A 35 -0.08 -7.46 16.08
N LEU A 36 -0.32 -8.52 16.84
CA LEU A 36 -0.26 -9.90 16.35
C LEU A 36 -1.29 -10.16 15.23
N SER A 37 -2.52 -9.66 15.39
CA SER A 37 -3.55 -9.80 14.36
C SER A 37 -3.17 -9.07 13.07
N GLY A 38 -2.51 -7.91 13.18
CA GLY A 38 -1.97 -7.17 12.04
C GLY A 38 -0.85 -7.96 11.34
N ASP A 39 0.11 -8.50 12.08
CA ASP A 39 1.19 -9.30 11.49
C ASP A 39 0.64 -10.53 10.75
N GLN A 40 -0.33 -11.23 11.35
CA GLN A 40 -1.01 -12.35 10.70
C GLN A 40 -1.71 -11.92 9.41
N TYR A 41 -2.39 -10.79 9.40
CA TYR A 41 -3.08 -10.25 8.23
C TYR A 41 -2.09 -9.89 7.11
N PHE A 42 -1.02 -9.15 7.44
CA PHE A 42 -0.03 -8.69 6.47
C PHE A 42 0.96 -9.77 5.99
N THR A 43 0.95 -10.94 6.61
CA THR A 43 1.76 -12.09 6.19
C THR A 43 0.97 -13.07 5.31
N LYS A 44 -0.36 -13.12 5.51
CA LYS A 44 -1.23 -13.98 4.71
C LYS A 44 -1.55 -13.30 3.39
N SER A 45 -1.37 -14.02 2.30
CA SER A 45 -1.93 -13.67 1.00
C SER A 45 -3.45 -13.94 1.01
N THR A 46 -4.21 -13.11 1.72
CA THR A 46 -5.67 -13.26 1.82
C THR A 46 -6.40 -12.58 0.67
N HIS A 47 -5.69 -11.80 -0.13
CA HIS A 47 -6.25 -11.00 -1.21
C HIS A 47 -5.95 -11.55 -2.59
N THR A 48 -5.34 -12.73 -2.66
CA THR A 48 -5.22 -13.42 -3.96
C THR A 48 -6.59 -13.44 -4.61
N ARG A 49 -6.63 -13.17 -5.90
CA ARG A 49 -7.75 -13.18 -6.83
C ARG A 49 -8.84 -14.21 -6.49
N ASP A 50 -9.42 -14.15 -5.32
CA ASP A 50 -10.66 -14.84 -5.07
C ASP A 50 -11.78 -14.02 -5.68
N LEU A 51 -11.95 -14.17 -6.99
CA LEU A 51 -13.05 -13.59 -7.74
C LEU A 51 -14.41 -14.16 -7.30
N ASN A 52 -14.41 -15.17 -6.41
CA ASN A 52 -15.58 -15.84 -5.89
C ASN A 52 -15.91 -15.42 -4.46
N VAL A 53 -15.39 -14.28 -3.98
CA VAL A 53 -15.82 -13.73 -2.69
C VAL A 53 -17.32 -13.46 -2.75
N SER A 54 -18.10 -14.06 -1.82
CA SER A 54 -19.54 -13.88 -1.79
C SER A 54 -19.91 -12.41 -1.54
N GLU A 55 -21.06 -11.98 -2.07
CA GLU A 55 -21.59 -10.63 -1.81
C GLU A 55 -21.75 -10.34 -0.32
N GLU A 56 -22.13 -11.35 0.48
CA GLU A 56 -22.23 -11.24 1.93
C GLU A 56 -20.86 -10.96 2.56
N SER A 57 -19.82 -11.69 2.16
CA SER A 57 -18.44 -11.47 2.64
C SER A 57 -17.92 -10.08 2.25
N LEU A 58 -18.18 -9.65 1.01
CA LEU A 58 -17.81 -8.30 0.55
C LEU A 58 -18.55 -7.22 1.35
N SER A 59 -19.82 -7.42 1.67
CA SER A 59 -20.59 -6.48 2.50
C SER A 59 -19.99 -6.35 3.90
N VAL A 60 -19.65 -7.46 4.54
CA VAL A 60 -19.01 -7.47 5.88
C VAL A 60 -17.64 -6.77 5.83
N MET A 61 -16.83 -7.06 4.81
CA MET A 61 -15.53 -6.39 4.63
C MET A 61 -15.70 -4.89 4.43
N LYS A 62 -16.70 -4.47 3.64
CA LYS A 62 -17.00 -3.07 3.37
C LYS A 62 -17.42 -2.32 4.63
N ASP A 63 -18.29 -2.91 5.44
CA ASP A 63 -18.75 -2.31 6.69
C ASP A 63 -17.59 -2.16 7.67
N TRP A 64 -16.76 -3.19 7.80
CA TRP A 64 -15.58 -3.16 8.64
C TRP A 64 -14.57 -2.07 8.17
N THR A 65 -14.24 -2.05 6.88
CA THR A 65 -13.30 -1.10 6.29
C THR A 65 -13.80 0.34 6.41
N THR A 66 -15.10 0.55 6.23
CA THR A 66 -15.74 1.88 6.41
C THR A 66 -15.65 2.34 7.86
N LYS A 67 -15.98 1.48 8.82
CA LYS A 67 -15.89 1.80 10.26
C LYS A 67 -14.45 2.07 10.66
N PHE A 68 -13.53 1.20 10.26
CA PHE A 68 -12.10 1.36 10.48
C PHE A 68 -11.57 2.68 9.90
N GLY A 69 -11.91 2.98 8.65
CA GLY A 69 -11.50 4.20 7.96
C GLY A 69 -11.98 5.47 8.62
N ASN A 70 -13.23 5.49 9.11
CA ASN A 70 -13.76 6.63 9.88
C ASN A 70 -12.99 6.86 11.18
N LEU A 71 -12.71 5.81 11.93
CA LEU A 71 -11.96 5.90 13.18
C LEU A 71 -10.50 6.31 12.94
N LEU A 72 -9.87 5.76 11.91
CA LEU A 72 -8.50 6.13 11.54
C LEU A 72 -8.42 7.60 11.10
N HIS A 73 -9.43 8.08 10.36
CA HIS A 73 -9.54 9.49 10.01
C HIS A 73 -9.67 10.40 11.24
N GLN A 74 -10.49 9.99 12.24
CA GLN A 74 -10.70 10.72 13.48
C GLN A 74 -9.46 10.74 14.39
N ASN A 75 -8.78 9.60 14.56
CA ASN A 75 -7.53 9.51 15.34
C ASN A 75 -6.42 10.35 14.72
N GLY A 76 -6.42 10.46 13.39
CA GLY A 76 -5.39 11.15 12.63
C GLY A 76 -4.08 10.36 12.57
N PHE A 77 -3.26 10.71 11.60
CA PHE A 77 -1.90 10.21 11.37
C PHE A 77 -1.17 11.20 10.45
N ASN A 78 0.13 11.04 10.29
CA ASN A 78 0.92 11.87 9.38
C ASN A 78 1.25 11.10 8.09
N LEU A 79 1.58 11.82 7.03
CA LEU A 79 2.31 11.24 5.91
C LEU A 79 3.80 11.12 6.29
N PHE A 80 4.51 10.25 5.59
CA PHE A 80 5.98 10.27 5.62
C PHE A 80 6.46 11.48 4.79
N ASP A 81 6.41 12.67 5.38
CA ASP A 81 6.66 13.94 4.68
C ASP A 81 8.02 13.99 3.99
N ASP A 82 9.04 13.36 4.55
CA ASP A 82 10.35 13.30 3.93
C ASP A 82 10.35 12.38 2.69
N PHE A 83 9.59 11.28 2.71
CA PHE A 83 9.40 10.48 1.50
C PHE A 83 8.64 11.25 0.42
N ILE A 84 7.58 11.98 0.79
CA ILE A 84 6.85 12.88 -0.12
C ILE A 84 7.79 13.92 -0.75
N LYS A 85 8.73 14.48 0.01
CA LYS A 85 9.76 15.40 -0.52
C LYS A 85 10.68 14.71 -1.54
N GLU A 86 11.09 13.45 -1.28
CA GLU A 86 11.90 12.70 -2.23
C GLU A 86 11.13 12.39 -3.51
N LEU A 87 9.86 12.02 -3.42
CA LEU A 87 9.01 11.77 -4.60
C LEU A 87 8.85 13.02 -5.49
N LYS A 88 8.74 14.21 -4.90
CA LYS A 88 8.66 15.49 -5.64
C LYS A 88 9.89 15.79 -6.51
N LYS A 89 11.02 15.20 -6.21
CA LYS A 89 12.28 15.37 -7.00
C LYS A 89 12.29 14.52 -8.27
N ILE A 90 11.43 13.49 -8.35
CA ILE A 90 11.41 12.56 -9.49
C ILE A 90 10.70 13.23 -10.66
N LYS A 91 11.36 13.23 -11.83
CA LYS A 91 10.83 13.82 -13.06
C LYS A 91 10.32 12.73 -14.02
N ASP A 92 9.45 13.13 -14.94
CA ASP A 92 8.87 12.26 -15.97
C ASP A 92 8.22 11.00 -15.36
N VAL A 93 7.35 11.21 -14.39
CA VAL A 93 6.68 10.15 -13.62
C VAL A 93 5.17 10.30 -13.69
N LYS A 94 4.46 9.19 -13.81
CA LYS A 94 3.05 9.03 -13.43
C LYS A 94 2.98 8.27 -12.13
N MET A 95 2.18 8.74 -11.20
CA MET A 95 1.98 8.12 -9.88
C MET A 95 0.53 7.74 -9.67
N ALA A 96 0.34 6.63 -8.98
CA ALA A 96 -0.97 6.17 -8.52
C ALA A 96 -0.87 5.58 -7.11
N VAL A 97 -1.99 5.48 -6.42
CA VAL A 97 -2.12 4.80 -5.14
C VAL A 97 -3.09 3.63 -5.28
N VAL A 98 -2.69 2.49 -4.73
CA VAL A 98 -3.52 1.28 -4.59
C VAL A 98 -3.48 0.86 -3.13
N SER A 99 -4.61 0.88 -2.45
CA SER A 99 -4.71 0.51 -1.04
C SER A 99 -5.85 -0.48 -0.79
N SER A 100 -5.70 -1.30 0.24
CA SER A 100 -6.79 -2.08 0.83
C SER A 100 -7.57 -1.29 1.88
N GLY A 101 -7.13 -0.07 2.18
CA GLY A 101 -7.79 0.86 3.08
C GLY A 101 -8.92 1.65 2.42
N SER A 102 -9.61 2.48 3.22
CA SER A 102 -10.73 3.28 2.76
C SER A 102 -10.30 4.65 2.22
N ILE A 103 -10.98 5.10 1.16
CA ILE A 103 -10.82 6.43 0.58
C ILE A 103 -11.07 7.55 1.61
N ILE A 104 -11.84 7.28 2.67
CA ILE A 104 -12.25 8.23 3.70
C ILE A 104 -11.05 8.89 4.37
N TYR A 105 -10.01 8.14 4.68
CA TYR A 105 -8.81 8.69 5.33
C TYR A 105 -7.66 8.94 4.36
N ILE A 106 -7.61 8.23 3.25
CA ILE A 106 -6.52 8.33 2.25
C ILE A 106 -6.61 9.64 1.47
N LYS A 107 -7.75 9.89 0.83
CA LYS A 107 -7.94 11.03 -0.07
C LYS A 107 -7.65 12.39 0.57
N PRO A 108 -8.17 12.71 1.78
CA PRO A 108 -7.91 14.01 2.41
C PRO A 108 -6.43 14.29 2.72
N LYS A 109 -5.63 13.23 2.89
CA LYS A 109 -4.18 13.35 3.12
C LYS A 109 -3.43 13.58 1.80
N LEU A 110 -3.75 12.81 0.77
CA LEU A 110 -3.08 12.91 -0.52
C LEU A 110 -3.39 14.21 -1.26
N GLU A 111 -4.62 14.74 -1.17
CA GLU A 111 -4.97 16.02 -1.76
C GLU A 111 -4.15 17.21 -1.20
N LYS A 112 -3.61 17.07 0.01
CA LYS A 112 -2.82 18.10 0.68
C LYS A 112 -1.31 17.89 0.56
N CYS A 113 -0.85 16.76 0.06
CA CYS A 113 0.59 16.43 0.04
C CYS A 113 1.39 17.16 -1.05
N GLY A 114 0.70 17.72 -2.06
CA GLY A 114 1.32 18.43 -3.17
C GLY A 114 2.01 17.52 -4.19
N LEU A 115 1.60 16.25 -4.28
CA LEU A 115 1.88 15.33 -5.38
C LEU A 115 0.59 15.13 -6.18
N GLU A 116 0.75 14.85 -7.48
CA GLU A 116 -0.36 14.48 -8.35
C GLU A 116 -0.39 12.96 -8.50
N PHE A 117 -1.50 12.36 -8.10
CA PHE A 117 -1.79 10.96 -8.35
C PHE A 117 -2.89 10.84 -9.40
N SER A 118 -2.59 10.17 -10.51
CA SER A 118 -3.56 10.00 -11.59
C SER A 118 -4.71 9.07 -11.20
N HIS A 119 -4.46 8.16 -10.25
CA HIS A 119 -5.44 7.23 -9.70
C HIS A 119 -5.22 7.08 -8.20
N MET A 120 -6.31 6.92 -7.47
CA MET A 120 -6.37 6.50 -6.07
C MET A 120 -7.43 5.40 -6.01
N LEU A 121 -7.01 4.13 -6.12
CA LEU A 121 -7.90 2.99 -6.05
C LEU A 121 -7.79 2.34 -4.67
N THR A 122 -8.91 2.26 -4.00
CA THR A 122 -9.03 1.84 -2.60
C THR A 122 -9.91 0.60 -2.47
N PHE A 123 -10.27 0.20 -1.26
CA PHE A 123 -11.18 -0.92 -1.06
C PHE A 123 -12.54 -0.70 -1.74
N GLU A 124 -13.00 0.55 -1.80
CA GLU A 124 -14.29 0.91 -2.41
C GLU A 124 -14.33 0.63 -3.92
N ASP A 125 -13.17 0.65 -4.59
CA ASP A 125 -13.06 0.37 -6.02
C ASP A 125 -13.01 -1.14 -6.28
N HIS A 126 -12.14 -1.86 -5.57
CA HIS A 126 -12.02 -3.31 -5.63
C HIS A 126 -11.29 -3.86 -4.40
N HIS A 127 -11.66 -5.07 -3.95
CA HIS A 127 -10.99 -5.71 -2.81
C HIS A 127 -9.57 -6.20 -3.16
N SER A 128 -9.31 -6.66 -4.39
CA SER A 128 -8.01 -7.15 -4.86
C SER A 128 -7.11 -5.99 -5.34
N LYS A 129 -5.84 -6.01 -4.93
CA LYS A 129 -4.82 -5.09 -5.42
C LYS A 129 -4.41 -5.41 -6.87
N GLU A 130 -4.43 -6.69 -7.26
CA GLU A 130 -4.12 -7.13 -8.62
C GLU A 130 -5.05 -6.45 -9.62
N GLU A 131 -6.37 -6.49 -9.39
CA GLU A 131 -7.37 -5.87 -10.26
C GLU A 131 -7.18 -4.35 -10.35
N LYS A 132 -6.86 -3.70 -9.23
CA LYS A 132 -6.58 -2.25 -9.19
C LYS A 132 -5.32 -1.89 -9.97
N VAL A 133 -4.25 -2.67 -9.85
CA VAL A 133 -3.00 -2.46 -10.59
C VAL A 133 -3.21 -2.68 -12.08
N GLU A 134 -3.91 -3.75 -12.48
CA GLU A 134 -4.24 -4.02 -13.88
C GLU A 134 -5.09 -2.89 -14.49
N GLN A 135 -6.09 -2.38 -13.76
CA GLN A 135 -6.92 -1.26 -14.19
C GLN A 135 -6.07 0.00 -14.44
N ILE A 136 -5.19 0.36 -13.49
CA ILE A 136 -4.31 1.52 -13.63
C ILE A 136 -3.39 1.37 -14.84
N CYS A 137 -2.77 0.21 -15.02
CA CYS A 137 -1.88 -0.05 -16.16
C CYS A 137 -2.62 0.02 -17.49
N LYS A 138 -3.85 -0.47 -17.54
CA LYS A 138 -4.74 -0.35 -18.70
C LYS A 138 -5.04 1.11 -19.03
N ASP A 139 -5.39 1.93 -18.02
CA ASP A 139 -5.70 3.35 -18.20
C ASP A 139 -4.45 4.16 -18.60
N TRP A 140 -3.29 3.75 -18.13
CA TRP A 140 -2.01 4.30 -18.56
C TRP A 140 -1.56 3.81 -19.95
N ASN A 141 -2.26 2.82 -20.53
CA ASN A 141 -1.92 2.15 -21.78
C ASN A 141 -0.51 1.56 -21.77
N ILE A 142 -0.18 0.84 -20.69
CA ILE A 142 1.10 0.14 -20.52
C ILE A 142 0.87 -1.30 -20.05
N PRO A 143 1.78 -2.23 -20.36
CA PRO A 143 1.78 -3.54 -19.72
C PRO A 143 2.20 -3.42 -18.24
N VAL A 144 1.67 -4.29 -17.38
CA VAL A 144 1.95 -4.31 -15.92
C VAL A 144 3.46 -4.37 -15.63
N LYS A 145 4.23 -5.11 -16.42
CA LYS A 145 5.70 -5.22 -16.30
C LYS A 145 6.45 -3.89 -16.42
N ASN A 146 5.81 -2.82 -16.89
CA ASN A 146 6.41 -1.49 -17.02
C ASN A 146 6.13 -0.59 -15.79
N ALA A 147 5.26 -1.02 -14.89
CA ALA A 147 4.99 -0.34 -13.64
C ALA A 147 5.91 -0.85 -12.51
N TYR A 148 6.10 -0.03 -11.49
CA TYR A 148 6.77 -0.37 -10.25
C TYR A 148 5.78 -0.24 -9.10
N PHE A 149 5.80 -1.19 -8.17
CA PHE A 149 4.94 -1.17 -7.00
C PHE A 149 5.77 -1.04 -5.72
N PHE A 150 5.29 -0.23 -4.78
CA PHE A 150 5.94 0.04 -3.50
C PHE A 150 5.02 -0.39 -2.37
N THR A 151 5.51 -1.25 -1.50
CA THR A 151 4.74 -1.82 -0.39
C THR A 151 5.61 -1.99 0.85
N ASP A 152 4.98 -2.15 2.00
CA ASP A 152 5.64 -2.46 3.26
C ASP A 152 5.25 -3.85 3.80
N THR A 153 4.49 -4.65 3.00
CA THR A 153 3.96 -5.93 3.48
C THR A 153 4.28 -7.12 2.55
N ILE A 154 4.51 -8.27 3.17
CA ILE A 154 4.71 -9.57 2.48
C ILE A 154 3.45 -9.96 1.69
N SER A 155 2.26 -9.67 2.23
CA SER A 155 1.00 -10.03 1.57
C SER A 155 0.89 -9.42 0.19
N ASP A 156 1.27 -8.15 0.03
CA ASP A 156 1.24 -7.48 -1.27
C ASP A 156 2.24 -8.07 -2.26
N VAL A 157 3.46 -8.39 -1.77
CA VAL A 157 4.48 -9.05 -2.61
C VAL A 157 3.97 -10.39 -3.15
N LYS A 158 3.28 -11.15 -2.29
CA LYS A 158 2.69 -12.43 -2.68
C LYS A 158 1.51 -12.26 -3.64
N GLU A 159 0.62 -11.32 -3.35
CA GLU A 159 -0.56 -11.03 -4.17
C GLU A 159 -0.13 -10.58 -5.57
N LEU A 160 0.68 -9.53 -5.66
CA LEU A 160 1.11 -8.95 -6.93
C LEU A 160 2.11 -9.80 -7.70
N GLY A 161 2.79 -10.74 -7.03
CA GLY A 161 3.70 -11.69 -7.68
C GLY A 161 3.05 -12.60 -8.72
N SER A 162 1.71 -12.62 -8.79
CA SER A 162 0.95 -13.33 -9.83
C SER A 162 0.91 -12.57 -11.16
N ILE A 163 1.02 -11.23 -11.13
CA ILE A 163 0.88 -10.34 -12.30
C ILE A 163 2.12 -9.49 -12.59
N MET A 164 3.01 -9.34 -11.61
CA MET A 164 4.23 -8.53 -11.69
C MET A 164 5.48 -9.36 -11.42
N ASP A 165 6.56 -9.06 -12.15
CA ASP A 165 7.88 -9.59 -11.78
C ASP A 165 8.31 -9.00 -10.42
N LYS A 166 8.89 -9.84 -9.54
CA LYS A 166 9.38 -9.39 -8.22
C LYS A 166 10.39 -8.25 -8.30
N ASN A 167 11.16 -8.16 -9.39
CA ASN A 167 12.09 -7.06 -9.65
C ASN A 167 11.39 -5.70 -9.95
N ARG A 168 10.09 -5.66 -9.94
CA ARG A 168 9.25 -4.46 -10.06
C ARG A 168 8.53 -4.11 -8.77
N ILE A 169 8.71 -4.92 -7.73
CA ILE A 169 8.13 -4.70 -6.40
C ILE A 169 9.24 -4.29 -5.45
N TYR A 170 9.06 -3.17 -4.77
CA TYR A 170 10.00 -2.62 -3.80
C TYR A 170 9.38 -2.58 -2.41
N GLY A 171 10.12 -3.13 -1.44
CA GLY A 171 9.76 -3.11 -0.04
C GLY A 171 10.21 -1.82 0.65
N CYS A 172 9.33 -1.16 1.38
CA CYS A 172 9.60 0.04 2.16
C CYS A 172 9.88 -0.35 3.62
N ALA A 173 11.16 -0.37 4.01
CA ALA A 173 11.59 -0.85 5.32
C ALA A 173 11.16 0.04 6.50
N TRP A 174 10.72 1.26 6.24
CA TRP A 174 10.18 2.16 7.25
C TRP A 174 8.72 1.87 7.63
N GLY A 175 8.05 0.99 6.87
CA GLY A 175 6.66 0.61 7.10
C GLY A 175 6.48 -0.46 8.16
N TYR A 176 5.32 -1.12 8.12
CA TYR A 176 4.85 -2.01 9.18
C TYR A 176 5.75 -3.21 9.44
N GLN A 177 6.13 -3.95 8.40
CA GLN A 177 6.87 -5.20 8.57
C GLN A 177 8.40 -5.03 8.63
N GLY A 178 8.93 -3.88 8.20
CA GLY A 178 10.36 -3.61 8.23
C GLY A 178 11.20 -4.48 7.28
N ALA A 179 12.50 -4.22 7.25
CA ALA A 179 13.43 -4.88 6.32
C ALA A 179 13.54 -6.39 6.55
N GLU A 180 13.59 -6.82 7.82
CA GLU A 180 13.78 -8.24 8.18
C GLU A 180 12.68 -9.10 7.58
N ARG A 181 11.42 -8.72 7.78
CA ARG A 181 10.27 -9.47 7.25
C ARG A 181 10.20 -9.40 5.72
N LEU A 182 10.45 -8.22 5.14
CA LEU A 182 10.44 -8.06 3.68
C LEU A 182 11.52 -8.90 2.98
N SER A 183 12.67 -9.14 3.65
CA SER A 183 13.75 -9.98 3.11
C SER A 183 13.38 -11.47 2.99
N GLU A 184 12.29 -11.92 3.60
CA GLU A 184 11.76 -13.28 3.41
C GLU A 184 11.22 -13.50 1.98
N VAL A 185 10.84 -12.44 1.27
CA VAL A 185 10.16 -12.52 -0.04
C VAL A 185 10.78 -11.66 -1.14
N LEU A 186 11.61 -10.69 -0.79
CA LEU A 186 12.31 -9.77 -1.71
C LEU A 186 13.83 -9.87 -1.52
N ASP A 187 14.57 -9.70 -2.62
CA ASP A 187 16.01 -9.52 -2.56
C ASP A 187 16.38 -8.17 -1.93
N GLU A 188 17.55 -8.09 -1.29
CA GLU A 188 18.02 -6.90 -0.59
C GLU A 188 18.03 -5.63 -1.48
N ASN A 189 18.35 -5.79 -2.76
CA ASN A 189 18.33 -4.70 -3.75
C ASN A 189 16.93 -4.14 -4.06
N HIS A 190 15.89 -4.81 -3.59
CA HIS A 190 14.48 -4.40 -3.72
C HIS A 190 13.90 -3.93 -2.40
N ILE A 191 14.73 -3.71 -1.39
CA ILE A 191 14.33 -3.13 -0.10
C ILE A 191 14.91 -1.71 0.00
N LEU A 192 14.01 -0.75 0.20
CA LEU A 192 14.35 0.65 0.44
C LEU A 192 14.46 0.86 1.94
N TYR A 193 15.65 1.13 2.44
CA TYR A 193 15.93 1.33 3.87
C TYR A 193 15.71 2.78 4.31
N THR A 194 15.89 3.71 3.38
CA THR A 194 15.70 5.15 3.60
C THR A 194 14.84 5.75 2.49
N PHE A 195 14.21 6.88 2.78
CA PHE A 195 13.37 7.58 1.79
C PHE A 195 14.14 7.98 0.51
N SER A 196 15.43 8.28 0.64
CA SER A 196 16.27 8.64 -0.51
C SER A 196 16.66 7.46 -1.40
N ASP A 197 16.48 6.22 -0.94
CA ASP A 197 16.81 5.03 -1.73
C ASP A 197 15.94 4.92 -2.98
N ILE A 198 14.78 5.59 -3.01
CA ILE A 198 13.94 5.70 -4.22
C ILE A 198 14.74 6.19 -5.42
N HIS A 199 15.79 7.01 -5.23
CA HIS A 199 16.64 7.51 -6.29
C HIS A 199 17.71 6.52 -6.76
N LYS A 200 17.94 5.42 -6.03
CA LYS A 200 18.92 4.38 -6.37
C LYS A 200 18.36 3.30 -7.29
N ILE A 201 17.05 3.29 -7.51
CA ILE A 201 16.38 2.30 -8.36
C ILE A 201 16.89 2.44 -9.81
N SER A 202 17.27 1.32 -10.43
CA SER A 202 17.97 1.27 -11.74
C SER A 202 17.23 1.91 -12.91
N TRP A 203 15.91 2.17 -12.79
CA TRP A 203 15.11 2.90 -13.78
C TRP A 203 15.51 4.38 -13.92
N ILE A 204 16.25 4.94 -12.92
CA ILE A 204 16.75 6.32 -12.95
C ILE A 204 17.99 6.43 -13.84
N LEU A 205 18.69 5.31 -14.06
CA LEU A 205 19.98 5.26 -14.73
C LEU A 205 19.91 4.97 -16.25
N LYS A 206 18.73 4.95 -16.86
CA LYS A 206 18.58 4.68 -18.30
C LYS A 206 17.77 5.80 -18.99
#